data_8de34081c22e13427f7174d09cd5355a
#
_entry.id   8de34081c22e13427f7174d09cd5355a
#
_cell.length_a   1.000
_cell.length_b   1.000
_cell.length_c   1.000
_cell.angle_alpha   90.00
_cell.angle_beta   90.00
_cell.angle_gamma   90.00
#
_symmetry.space_group_name_H-M   'P 1'
#
loop_
_entity.id
_entity.type
_entity.pdbx_description
1 polymer ?
#
loop_
_entity_poly.entity_id
_entity_poly.type
_entity_poly.pdbx_seq_one_letter_code
_entity_poly.pdbx_strand_id
1 'polypeptide(L)'
;MDSSDTFQFLILVILLLLSAFFSSAETALMTVNKIRLRSLADDGNRRAALVLDTTEKHTSKMLSAILIGNNIVNISASSLSATLAYSFGGYMVSIATAILTVAILVFGEITPKNFATIHAEKVSLAYIPIIRFFMVIMTPLIFLIDVFSKGFMFLLRVDPNAKNNAMTEDELRTIVDVSHEDGVIESEEKEMIYNVFDLGDAKAKEVMVPRVHVAFADVNSTYNELIDIFKEYKFTRLPVYEDTTDNVIGTINMKDLLLFEDKANFQVRNILREAYFTYE
;
A
#
# COMPACT_ATOMS: atom_id res chain seq x y z
N MET A 1 -49.93 -26.88 9.23
CA MET A 1 -49.12 -25.96 8.39
C MET A 1 -49.71 -26.07 6.98
N ASP A 2 -50.33 -25.01 6.53
CA ASP A 2 -50.81 -24.97 5.16
C ASP A 2 -49.60 -24.91 4.19
N SER A 3 -49.84 -25.33 2.92
CA SER A 3 -48.78 -25.27 1.90
C SER A 3 -48.19 -23.85 1.75
N SER A 4 -48.96 -22.82 2.07
CA SER A 4 -48.53 -21.42 2.14
C SER A 4 -47.49 -21.16 3.21
N ASP A 5 -47.64 -21.70 4.42
CA ASP A 5 -46.73 -21.50 5.55
C ASP A 5 -45.37 -22.18 5.27
N THR A 6 -45.41 -23.37 4.67
CA THR A 6 -44.20 -24.10 4.29
C THR A 6 -43.38 -23.31 3.24
N PHE A 7 -44.07 -22.72 2.27
CA PHE A 7 -43.40 -21.88 1.24
C PHE A 7 -42.77 -20.60 1.84
N GLN A 8 -43.48 -19.93 2.73
CA GLN A 8 -42.97 -18.74 3.43
C GLN A 8 -41.77 -19.08 4.31
N PHE A 9 -41.79 -20.23 4.99
CA PHE A 9 -40.63 -20.69 5.76
C PHE A 9 -39.42 -20.98 4.87
N LEU A 10 -39.60 -21.57 3.70
CA LEU A 10 -38.55 -21.81 2.72
C LEU A 10 -37.92 -20.47 2.25
N ILE A 11 -38.75 -19.47 1.97
CA ILE A 11 -38.26 -18.11 1.61
C ILE A 11 -37.44 -17.51 2.76
N LEU A 12 -37.87 -17.69 4.01
CA LEU A 12 -37.13 -17.19 5.17
C LEU A 12 -35.72 -17.81 5.25
N VAL A 13 -35.62 -19.12 5.02
CA VAL A 13 -34.32 -19.82 4.97
C VAL A 13 -33.46 -19.29 3.82
N ILE A 14 -34.02 -19.06 2.64
CA ILE A 14 -33.32 -18.47 1.51
C ILE A 14 -32.80 -17.05 1.85
N LEU A 15 -33.63 -16.22 2.49
CA LEU A 15 -33.23 -14.89 2.93
C LEU A 15 -32.09 -14.95 3.94
N LEU A 16 -32.12 -15.89 4.88
CA LEU A 16 -31.02 -16.08 5.82
C LEU A 16 -29.70 -16.48 5.12
N LEU A 17 -29.78 -17.36 4.11
CA LEU A 17 -28.60 -17.72 3.31
C LEU A 17 -28.08 -16.53 2.48
N LEU A 18 -28.96 -15.69 1.95
CA LEU A 18 -28.57 -14.47 1.24
C LEU A 18 -27.93 -13.45 2.18
N SER A 19 -28.43 -13.31 3.41
CA SER A 19 -27.77 -12.48 4.45
C SER A 19 -26.36 -12.98 4.73
N ALA A 20 -26.19 -14.29 4.91
CA ALA A 20 -24.87 -14.91 5.09
C ALA A 20 -23.94 -14.67 3.88
N PHE A 21 -24.49 -14.73 2.67
CA PHE A 21 -23.73 -14.43 1.44
C PHE A 21 -23.24 -12.99 1.41
N PHE A 22 -24.11 -11.99 1.63
CA PHE A 22 -23.68 -10.58 1.61
C PHE A 22 -22.71 -10.26 2.73
N SER A 23 -22.93 -10.75 3.94
CA SER A 23 -22.03 -10.55 5.09
C SER A 23 -20.65 -11.17 4.88
N SER A 24 -20.59 -12.39 4.32
CA SER A 24 -19.31 -13.02 4.00
C SER A 24 -18.62 -12.37 2.81
N ALA A 25 -19.36 -11.90 1.80
CA ALA A 25 -18.81 -11.17 0.66
C ALA A 25 -18.15 -9.84 1.09
N GLU A 26 -18.81 -9.06 1.94
CA GLU A 26 -18.27 -7.84 2.51
C GLU A 26 -16.91 -8.10 3.16
N THR A 27 -16.89 -9.02 4.10
CA THR A 27 -15.69 -9.33 4.88
C THR A 27 -14.57 -9.87 4.00
N ALA A 28 -14.85 -10.83 3.12
CA ALA A 28 -13.83 -11.40 2.25
C ALA A 28 -13.20 -10.36 1.32
N LEU A 29 -14.01 -9.52 0.67
CA LEU A 29 -13.52 -8.50 -0.27
C LEU A 29 -12.73 -7.38 0.42
N MET A 30 -13.00 -7.11 1.70
CA MET A 30 -12.28 -6.09 2.46
C MET A 30 -10.99 -6.61 3.11
N THR A 31 -10.96 -7.90 3.50
CA THR A 31 -9.82 -8.47 4.24
C THR A 31 -8.82 -9.22 3.36
N VAL A 32 -9.16 -9.47 2.09
CA VAL A 32 -8.28 -10.22 1.18
C VAL A 32 -6.95 -9.52 0.97
N ASN A 33 -5.86 -10.29 0.97
CA ASN A 33 -4.51 -9.78 0.73
C ASN A 33 -4.34 -9.34 -0.73
N LYS A 34 -4.24 -8.03 -0.94
CA LYS A 34 -4.13 -7.41 -2.27
C LYS A 34 -2.83 -7.75 -2.98
N ILE A 35 -1.73 -7.95 -2.24
CA ILE A 35 -0.42 -8.30 -2.82
C ILE A 35 -0.51 -9.69 -3.45
N ARG A 36 -1.10 -10.64 -2.73
CA ARG A 36 -1.32 -12.00 -3.23
C ARG A 36 -2.29 -12.04 -4.42
N LEU A 37 -3.34 -11.21 -4.39
CA LEU A 37 -4.25 -11.09 -5.53
C LEU A 37 -3.57 -10.52 -6.77
N ARG A 38 -2.61 -9.57 -6.61
CA ARG A 38 -1.82 -9.05 -7.75
C ARG A 38 -0.99 -10.15 -8.37
N SER A 39 -0.27 -10.95 -7.58
CA SER A 39 0.47 -12.11 -8.09
C SER A 39 -0.44 -13.06 -8.87
N LEU A 40 -1.61 -13.41 -8.33
CA LEU A 40 -2.58 -14.27 -9.04
C LEU A 40 -3.13 -13.64 -10.33
N ALA A 41 -3.30 -12.33 -10.37
CA ALA A 41 -3.76 -11.62 -11.57
C ALA A 41 -2.67 -11.59 -12.65
N ASP A 42 -1.41 -11.39 -12.25
CA ASP A 42 -0.24 -11.44 -13.15
C ASP A 42 -0.05 -12.85 -13.73
N ASP A 43 -0.37 -13.89 -12.96
CA ASP A 43 -0.42 -15.30 -13.40
C ASP A 43 -1.64 -15.62 -14.32
N GLY A 44 -2.44 -14.61 -14.67
CA GLY A 44 -3.57 -14.73 -15.61
C GLY A 44 -4.91 -15.08 -14.98
N ASN A 45 -5.05 -15.04 -13.65
CA ASN A 45 -6.33 -15.28 -12.99
C ASN A 45 -7.29 -14.09 -13.16
N ARG A 46 -8.26 -14.23 -14.08
CA ARG A 46 -9.25 -13.19 -14.38
C ARG A 46 -10.10 -12.77 -13.17
N ARG A 47 -10.40 -13.71 -12.25
CA ARG A 47 -11.20 -13.38 -11.05
C ARG A 47 -10.39 -12.53 -10.06
N ALA A 48 -9.10 -12.81 -9.90
CA ALA A 48 -8.22 -12.00 -9.08
C ALA A 48 -8.11 -10.56 -9.62
N ALA A 49 -7.94 -10.40 -10.93
CA ALA A 49 -7.97 -9.09 -11.59
C ALA A 49 -9.30 -8.35 -11.36
N LEU A 50 -10.44 -9.07 -11.41
CA LEU A 50 -11.77 -8.49 -11.13
C LEU A 50 -11.92 -8.06 -9.67
N VAL A 51 -11.39 -8.84 -8.70
CA VAL A 51 -11.41 -8.46 -7.29
C VAL A 51 -10.59 -7.18 -7.08
N LEU A 52 -9.36 -7.11 -7.61
CA LEU A 52 -8.50 -5.92 -7.53
C LEU A 52 -9.18 -4.69 -8.12
N ASP A 53 -9.66 -4.77 -9.35
CA ASP A 53 -10.35 -3.66 -10.01
C ASP A 53 -11.56 -3.17 -9.18
N THR A 54 -12.31 -4.10 -8.59
CA THR A 54 -13.50 -3.77 -7.80
C THR A 54 -13.11 -3.17 -6.44
N THR A 55 -12.11 -3.72 -5.76
CA THR A 55 -11.68 -3.28 -4.42
C THR A 55 -10.74 -2.07 -4.43
N GLU A 56 -10.13 -1.72 -5.56
CA GLU A 56 -9.26 -0.54 -5.67
C GLU A 56 -9.98 0.65 -6.31
N LYS A 57 -10.71 0.42 -7.42
CA LYS A 57 -11.35 1.50 -8.19
C LYS A 57 -12.82 1.73 -7.85
N HIS A 58 -13.51 0.71 -7.35
CA HIS A 58 -14.97 0.74 -7.15
C HIS A 58 -15.39 0.38 -5.73
N THR A 59 -14.52 0.56 -4.74
CA THR A 59 -14.73 0.18 -3.34
C THR A 59 -16.05 0.75 -2.78
N SER A 60 -16.27 2.04 -2.92
CA SER A 60 -17.49 2.70 -2.41
C SER A 60 -18.76 2.09 -3.02
N LYS A 61 -18.77 1.93 -4.36
CA LYS A 61 -19.91 1.33 -5.06
C LYS A 61 -20.14 -0.12 -4.65
N MET A 62 -19.09 -0.88 -4.45
CA MET A 62 -19.14 -2.27 -3.99
C MET A 62 -19.76 -2.36 -2.60
N LEU A 63 -19.23 -1.58 -1.65
CA LEU A 63 -19.72 -1.56 -0.27
C LEU A 63 -21.20 -1.11 -0.21
N SER A 64 -21.56 -0.06 -0.95
CA SER A 64 -22.96 0.39 -1.03
C SER A 64 -23.88 -0.71 -1.59
N ALA A 65 -23.46 -1.41 -2.63
CA ALA A 65 -24.25 -2.50 -3.20
C ALA A 65 -24.48 -3.61 -2.17
N ILE A 66 -23.41 -4.07 -1.52
CA ILE A 66 -23.47 -5.16 -0.53
C ILE A 66 -24.34 -4.73 0.66
N LEU A 67 -24.16 -3.52 1.17
CA LEU A 67 -24.93 -2.99 2.29
C LEU A 67 -26.43 -2.90 1.95
N ILE A 68 -26.76 -2.39 0.77
CA ILE A 68 -28.15 -2.32 0.30
C ILE A 68 -28.73 -3.73 0.20
N GLY A 69 -28.01 -4.68 -0.40
CA GLY A 69 -28.44 -6.05 -0.54
C GLY A 69 -28.69 -6.72 0.81
N ASN A 70 -27.78 -6.58 1.74
CA ASN A 70 -27.90 -7.13 3.09
C ASN A 70 -29.11 -6.54 3.84
N ASN A 71 -29.29 -5.21 3.77
CA ASN A 71 -30.43 -4.56 4.41
C ASN A 71 -31.78 -4.99 3.80
N ILE A 72 -31.89 -5.05 2.46
CA ILE A 72 -33.11 -5.53 1.80
C ILE A 72 -33.45 -6.94 2.29
N VAL A 73 -32.46 -7.83 2.32
CA VAL A 73 -32.65 -9.21 2.74
C VAL A 73 -33.08 -9.29 4.21
N ASN A 74 -32.42 -8.58 5.10
CA ASN A 74 -32.69 -8.62 6.54
C ASN A 74 -34.07 -8.00 6.87
N ILE A 75 -34.44 -6.89 6.23
CA ILE A 75 -35.76 -6.27 6.39
C ILE A 75 -36.85 -7.20 5.85
N SER A 76 -36.64 -7.82 4.68
CA SER A 76 -37.59 -8.78 4.10
C SER A 76 -37.79 -10.01 4.99
N ALA A 77 -36.70 -10.55 5.55
CA ALA A 77 -36.76 -11.66 6.48
C ALA A 77 -37.55 -11.30 7.76
N SER A 78 -37.30 -10.12 8.30
CA SER A 78 -38.00 -9.62 9.49
C SER A 78 -39.51 -9.42 9.23
N SER A 79 -39.87 -8.83 8.08
CA SER A 79 -41.25 -8.59 7.69
C SER A 79 -42.01 -9.92 7.46
N LEU A 80 -41.35 -10.86 6.76
CA LEU A 80 -41.95 -12.19 6.50
C LEU A 80 -42.12 -12.97 7.80
N SER A 81 -41.15 -12.96 8.69
CA SER A 81 -41.23 -13.59 10.01
C SER A 81 -42.37 -13.01 10.88
N ALA A 82 -42.55 -11.68 10.87
CA ALA A 82 -43.62 -11.02 11.58
C ALA A 82 -45.00 -11.45 11.03
N THR A 83 -45.13 -11.55 9.70
CA THR A 83 -46.37 -11.98 9.03
C THR A 83 -46.69 -13.42 9.40
N LEU A 84 -45.73 -14.32 9.37
CA LEU A 84 -45.90 -15.71 9.77
C LEU A 84 -46.31 -15.84 11.25
N ALA A 85 -45.63 -15.07 12.13
CA ALA A 85 -45.92 -15.14 13.57
C ALA A 85 -47.27 -14.58 13.95
N TYR A 86 -47.77 -13.60 13.18
CA TYR A 86 -49.07 -12.97 13.43
C TYR A 86 -50.22 -13.97 13.34
N SER A 87 -50.12 -14.99 12.47
CA SER A 87 -51.14 -16.06 12.33
C SER A 87 -51.28 -16.93 13.58
N PHE A 88 -50.25 -16.95 14.44
CA PHE A 88 -50.24 -17.69 15.71
C PHE A 88 -50.62 -16.83 16.93
N GLY A 89 -50.89 -15.52 16.74
CA GLY A 89 -51.28 -14.58 17.77
C GLY A 89 -50.29 -13.40 17.91
N GLY A 90 -50.80 -12.20 18.24
CA GLY A 90 -50.00 -10.97 18.21
C GLY A 90 -48.76 -10.99 19.14
N TYR A 91 -48.81 -11.71 20.28
CA TYR A 91 -47.64 -11.85 21.16
C TYR A 91 -46.53 -12.71 20.56
N MET A 92 -46.86 -13.63 19.63
CA MET A 92 -45.87 -14.44 18.92
C MET A 92 -44.95 -13.66 18.00
N VAL A 93 -45.39 -12.48 17.53
CA VAL A 93 -44.58 -11.61 16.67
C VAL A 93 -43.30 -11.15 17.40
N SER A 94 -43.42 -10.76 18.67
CA SER A 94 -42.24 -10.35 19.46
C SER A 94 -41.25 -11.48 19.70
N ILE A 95 -41.78 -12.69 19.98
CA ILE A 95 -40.97 -13.90 20.19
C ILE A 95 -40.27 -14.31 18.88
N ALA A 96 -41.01 -14.36 17.78
CA ALA A 96 -40.45 -14.70 16.47
C ALA A 96 -39.41 -13.71 16.01
N THR A 97 -39.62 -12.40 16.21
CA THR A 97 -38.63 -11.35 15.92
C THR A 97 -37.36 -11.55 16.73
N ALA A 98 -37.48 -11.83 18.04
CA ALA A 98 -36.30 -12.08 18.90
C ALA A 98 -35.50 -13.31 18.42
N ILE A 99 -36.19 -14.42 18.12
CA ILE A 99 -35.56 -15.64 17.61
C ILE A 99 -34.90 -15.37 16.26
N LEU A 100 -35.59 -14.69 15.34
CA LEU A 100 -35.04 -14.36 14.03
C LEU A 100 -33.82 -13.43 14.15
N THR A 101 -33.83 -12.43 15.03
CA THR A 101 -32.71 -11.56 15.27
C THR A 101 -31.46 -12.36 15.69
N VAL A 102 -31.62 -13.30 16.62
CA VAL A 102 -30.51 -14.18 17.03
C VAL A 102 -30.07 -15.08 15.86
N ALA A 103 -31.00 -15.60 15.09
CA ALA A 103 -30.68 -16.43 13.92
C ALA A 103 -29.93 -15.65 12.83
N ILE A 104 -30.33 -14.41 12.53
CA ILE A 104 -29.61 -13.53 11.58
C ILE A 104 -28.22 -13.20 12.12
N LEU A 105 -28.09 -12.81 13.38
CA LEU A 105 -26.79 -12.50 13.98
C LEU A 105 -25.83 -13.70 13.94
N VAL A 106 -26.29 -14.88 14.31
CA VAL A 106 -25.41 -16.06 14.38
C VAL A 106 -25.15 -16.62 12.98
N PHE A 107 -26.18 -16.90 12.20
CA PHE A 107 -26.07 -17.61 10.92
C PHE A 107 -25.97 -16.69 9.72
N GLY A 108 -26.50 -15.47 9.79
CA GLY A 108 -26.48 -14.48 8.71
C GLY A 108 -25.27 -13.53 8.78
N GLU A 109 -24.71 -13.25 9.95
CA GLU A 109 -23.65 -12.26 10.10
C GLU A 109 -22.37 -12.81 10.73
N ILE A 110 -22.37 -13.20 12.01
CA ILE A 110 -21.14 -13.49 12.77
C ILE A 110 -20.39 -14.67 12.18
N THR A 111 -21.06 -15.81 12.04
CA THR A 111 -20.44 -17.05 11.52
C THR A 111 -19.93 -16.89 10.09
N PRO A 112 -20.71 -16.33 9.14
CA PRO A 112 -20.25 -16.10 7.77
C PRO A 112 -19.08 -15.10 7.68
N LYS A 113 -19.06 -14.03 8.50
CA LYS A 113 -17.96 -13.08 8.57
C LYS A 113 -16.68 -13.74 9.07
N ASN A 114 -16.75 -14.52 10.13
CA ASN A 114 -15.59 -15.24 10.66
C ASN A 114 -15.05 -16.26 9.65
N PHE A 115 -15.93 -17.01 8.99
CA PHE A 115 -15.53 -17.93 7.92
C PHE A 115 -14.84 -17.18 6.77
N ALA A 116 -15.39 -16.04 6.37
CA ALA A 116 -14.87 -15.21 5.28
C ALA A 116 -13.50 -14.58 5.63
N THR A 117 -13.26 -14.22 6.89
CA THR A 117 -11.95 -13.73 7.35
C THR A 117 -10.86 -14.80 7.18
N ILE A 118 -11.17 -16.05 7.56
CA ILE A 118 -10.22 -17.17 7.45
C ILE A 118 -9.97 -17.56 5.99
N HIS A 119 -10.99 -17.48 5.14
CA HIS A 119 -10.95 -17.97 3.76
C HIS A 119 -11.10 -16.81 2.73
N ALA A 120 -10.62 -15.60 3.05
CA ALA A 120 -10.90 -14.38 2.29
C ALA A 120 -10.57 -14.50 0.79
N GLU A 121 -9.45 -15.12 0.43
CA GLU A 121 -9.04 -15.32 -0.97
C GLU A 121 -10.04 -16.18 -1.74
N LYS A 122 -10.39 -17.36 -1.20
CA LYS A 122 -11.30 -18.30 -1.88
C LYS A 122 -12.70 -17.72 -2.02
N VAL A 123 -13.19 -17.09 -0.96
CA VAL A 123 -14.54 -16.49 -0.92
C VAL A 123 -14.61 -15.29 -1.87
N SER A 124 -13.63 -14.39 -1.85
CA SER A 124 -13.60 -13.23 -2.75
C SER A 124 -13.58 -13.64 -4.23
N LEU A 125 -12.71 -14.60 -4.59
CA LEU A 125 -12.63 -15.12 -5.97
C LEU A 125 -13.92 -15.83 -6.43
N ALA A 126 -14.61 -16.50 -5.51
CA ALA A 126 -15.89 -17.17 -5.83
C ALA A 126 -17.04 -16.18 -6.01
N TYR A 127 -17.11 -15.14 -5.16
CA TYR A 127 -18.25 -14.25 -5.07
C TYR A 127 -18.17 -13.04 -5.99
N ILE A 128 -16.98 -12.64 -6.45
CA ILE A 128 -16.81 -11.43 -7.24
C ILE A 128 -17.68 -11.33 -8.50
N PRO A 129 -17.93 -12.40 -9.28
CA PRO A 129 -18.80 -12.30 -10.45
C PRO A 129 -20.24 -11.93 -10.07
N ILE A 130 -20.74 -12.53 -8.98
CA ILE A 130 -22.11 -12.29 -8.48
C ILE A 130 -22.22 -10.87 -7.93
N ILE A 131 -21.24 -10.43 -7.16
CA ILE A 131 -21.21 -9.07 -6.59
C ILE A 131 -21.14 -8.03 -7.71
N ARG A 132 -20.31 -8.21 -8.75
CA ARG A 132 -20.26 -7.28 -9.89
C ARG A 132 -21.59 -7.20 -10.64
N PHE A 133 -22.24 -8.33 -10.87
CA PHE A 133 -23.57 -8.36 -11.48
C PHE A 133 -24.57 -7.58 -10.62
N PHE A 134 -24.57 -7.81 -9.31
CA PHE A 134 -25.44 -7.12 -8.36
C PHE A 134 -25.15 -5.61 -8.30
N MET A 135 -23.87 -5.19 -8.33
CA MET A 135 -23.46 -3.78 -8.41
C MET A 135 -24.06 -3.08 -9.65
N VAL A 136 -24.14 -3.76 -10.79
CA VAL A 136 -24.73 -3.20 -12.02
C VAL A 136 -26.23 -2.98 -11.82
N ILE A 137 -26.93 -3.96 -11.30
CA ILE A 137 -28.38 -3.86 -11.03
C ILE A 137 -28.69 -2.74 -10.02
N MET A 138 -27.88 -2.64 -8.97
CA MET A 138 -28.07 -1.66 -7.90
C MET A 138 -27.56 -0.25 -8.26
N THR A 139 -26.95 -0.05 -9.43
CA THR A 139 -26.39 1.25 -9.84
C THR A 139 -27.38 2.41 -9.70
N PRO A 140 -28.66 2.32 -10.16
CA PRO A 140 -29.59 3.44 -10.03
C PRO A 140 -29.89 3.78 -8.56
N LEU A 141 -30.00 2.77 -7.70
CA LEU A 141 -30.26 2.98 -6.27
C LEU A 141 -29.03 3.53 -5.54
N ILE A 142 -27.84 3.02 -5.88
CA ILE A 142 -26.57 3.54 -5.35
C ILE A 142 -26.41 5.01 -5.73
N PHE A 143 -26.67 5.39 -6.98
CA PHE A 143 -26.59 6.77 -7.42
C PHE A 143 -27.49 7.69 -6.59
N LEU A 144 -28.72 7.26 -6.31
CA LEU A 144 -29.66 8.01 -5.47
C LEU A 144 -29.09 8.21 -4.05
N ILE A 145 -28.60 7.13 -3.44
CA ILE A 145 -28.00 7.18 -2.09
C ILE A 145 -26.75 8.04 -2.06
N ASP A 146 -25.88 7.97 -3.08
CA ASP A 146 -24.66 8.79 -3.18
C ASP A 146 -24.99 10.28 -3.27
N VAL A 147 -26.03 10.67 -3.98
CA VAL A 147 -26.50 12.06 -4.05
C VAL A 147 -26.90 12.56 -2.67
N PHE A 148 -27.71 11.80 -1.94
CA PHE A 148 -28.11 12.15 -0.57
C PHE A 148 -26.91 12.18 0.39
N SER A 149 -26.03 11.20 0.31
CA SER A 149 -24.83 11.12 1.14
C SER A 149 -23.90 12.33 0.92
N LYS A 150 -23.64 12.70 -0.34
CA LYS A 150 -22.84 13.89 -0.67
C LYS A 150 -23.50 15.18 -0.18
N GLY A 151 -24.80 15.29 -0.29
CA GLY A 151 -25.56 16.42 0.28
C GLY A 151 -25.38 16.52 1.80
N PHE A 152 -25.41 15.38 2.49
CA PHE A 152 -25.19 15.34 3.94
C PHE A 152 -23.74 15.63 4.33
N MET A 153 -22.75 15.09 3.59
CA MET A 153 -21.33 15.42 3.78
C MET A 153 -21.04 16.91 3.57
N PHE A 154 -21.66 17.52 2.56
CA PHE A 154 -21.56 18.96 2.33
C PHE A 154 -22.10 19.78 3.53
N LEU A 155 -23.21 19.35 4.12
CA LEU A 155 -23.77 19.98 5.33
C LEU A 155 -22.79 19.85 6.53
N LEU A 156 -22.08 18.71 6.64
CA LEU A 156 -21.09 18.46 7.69
C LEU A 156 -19.72 19.10 7.39
N ARG A 157 -19.55 19.80 6.25
CA ARG A 157 -18.27 20.39 5.79
C ARG A 157 -17.12 19.39 5.65
N VAL A 158 -17.42 18.15 5.32
CA VAL A 158 -16.42 17.11 5.04
C VAL A 158 -16.13 17.10 3.55
N ASP A 159 -14.87 17.21 3.16
CA ASP A 159 -14.46 17.03 1.75
C ASP A 159 -14.41 15.54 1.38
N PRO A 160 -15.33 15.05 0.54
CA PRO A 160 -15.35 13.64 0.14
C PRO A 160 -14.18 13.26 -0.76
N ASN A 161 -13.38 14.22 -1.25
CA ASN A 161 -12.23 13.98 -2.10
C ASN A 161 -10.88 14.12 -1.37
N ALA A 162 -10.88 14.35 -0.07
CA ALA A 162 -9.66 14.37 0.74
C ALA A 162 -8.99 12.98 0.68
N LYS A 163 -8.16 12.76 -0.34
CA LYS A 163 -7.36 11.53 -0.49
C LYS A 163 -6.11 11.63 0.40
N ASN A 164 -6.14 10.92 1.50
CA ASN A 164 -4.95 10.64 2.32
C ASN A 164 -4.25 9.37 1.78
N ASN A 165 -3.72 9.41 0.55
CA ASN A 165 -3.28 8.19 -0.13
C ASN A 165 -1.83 8.20 -0.60
N ALA A 166 -1.01 9.13 -0.16
CA ALA A 166 0.43 9.01 -0.36
C ALA A 166 1.01 8.27 0.84
N MET A 167 1.53 7.06 0.59
CA MET A 167 2.30 6.33 1.58
C MET A 167 3.48 7.20 1.99
N THR A 168 3.62 7.45 3.27
CA THR A 168 4.72 8.25 3.83
C THR A 168 5.96 7.37 4.00
N GLU A 169 7.14 8.00 4.10
CA GLU A 169 8.37 7.28 4.40
C GLU A 169 8.29 6.55 5.75
N ASP A 170 7.66 7.16 6.76
CA ASP A 170 7.45 6.54 8.06
C ASP A 170 6.59 5.27 7.98
N GLU A 171 5.58 5.26 7.09
CA GLU A 171 4.79 4.06 6.84
C GLU A 171 5.62 2.97 6.15
N LEU A 172 6.53 3.33 5.22
CA LEU A 172 7.46 2.38 4.61
C LEU A 172 8.44 1.81 5.63
N ARG A 173 9.01 2.65 6.50
CA ARG A 173 9.88 2.21 7.60
C ARG A 173 9.15 1.23 8.53
N THR A 174 7.91 1.53 8.89
CA THR A 174 7.07 0.64 9.69
C THR A 174 6.84 -0.72 9.02
N ILE A 175 6.61 -0.75 7.70
CA ILE A 175 6.46 -2.00 6.94
C ILE A 175 7.75 -2.84 6.98
N VAL A 176 8.91 -2.19 6.85
CA VAL A 176 10.23 -2.86 6.96
C VAL A 176 10.44 -3.43 8.36
N ASP A 177 10.07 -2.68 9.41
CA ASP A 177 10.15 -3.15 10.80
C ASP A 177 9.31 -4.39 11.03
N VAL A 178 8.03 -4.35 10.65
CA VAL A 178 7.12 -5.50 10.79
C VAL A 178 7.62 -6.70 9.98
N SER A 179 8.13 -6.46 8.75
CA SER A 179 8.67 -7.55 7.91
C SER A 179 9.91 -8.20 8.54
N HIS A 180 10.71 -7.42 9.27
CA HIS A 180 11.84 -7.96 10.04
C HIS A 180 11.37 -8.75 11.26
N GLU A 181 10.40 -8.24 12.03
CA GLU A 181 9.81 -8.95 13.18
C GLU A 181 9.17 -10.29 12.76
N ASP A 182 8.54 -10.32 11.59
CA ASP A 182 7.96 -11.54 10.99
C ASP A 182 9.02 -12.49 10.39
N GLY A 183 10.31 -12.12 10.42
CA GLY A 183 11.40 -12.93 9.90
C GLY A 183 11.48 -13.01 8.37
N VAL A 184 10.83 -12.09 7.66
CA VAL A 184 10.86 -12.00 6.18
C VAL A 184 12.12 -11.28 5.70
N ILE A 185 12.63 -10.33 6.49
CA ILE A 185 13.81 -9.51 6.20
C ILE A 185 14.85 -9.75 7.31
N GLU A 186 16.13 -9.93 6.94
CA GLU A 186 17.24 -10.04 7.87
C GLU A 186 17.66 -8.68 8.43
N SER A 187 18.38 -8.67 9.57
CA SER A 187 18.81 -7.41 10.22
C SER A 187 19.72 -6.57 9.32
N GLU A 188 20.61 -7.21 8.56
CA GLU A 188 21.52 -6.52 7.62
C GLU A 188 20.76 -5.92 6.45
N GLU A 189 19.74 -6.60 5.94
CA GLU A 189 18.87 -6.10 4.86
C GLU A 189 18.05 -4.89 5.32
N LYS A 190 17.50 -4.96 6.54
CA LYS A 190 16.79 -3.83 7.17
C LYS A 190 17.69 -2.60 7.26
N GLU A 191 18.92 -2.76 7.76
CA GLU A 191 19.89 -1.67 7.88
C GLU A 191 20.22 -1.06 6.50
N MET A 192 20.40 -1.90 5.47
CA MET A 192 20.61 -1.41 4.09
C MET A 192 19.44 -0.58 3.58
N ILE A 193 18.20 -1.01 3.83
CA ILE A 193 17.00 -0.26 3.41
C ILE A 193 16.94 1.09 4.11
N TYR A 194 17.22 1.15 5.41
CA TYR A 194 17.27 2.41 6.16
C TYR A 194 18.35 3.35 5.63
N ASN A 195 19.54 2.83 5.35
CA ASN A 195 20.61 3.63 4.77
C ASN A 195 20.26 4.21 3.40
N VAL A 196 19.44 3.52 2.60
CA VAL A 196 18.92 4.05 1.33
C VAL A 196 17.94 5.20 1.56
N PHE A 197 17.06 5.13 2.56
CA PHE A 197 16.15 6.22 2.90
C PHE A 197 16.94 7.44 3.39
N ASP A 198 17.89 7.24 4.30
CA ASP A 198 18.72 8.30 4.87
C ASP A 198 19.58 8.98 3.81
N LEU A 199 20.03 8.24 2.77
CA LEU A 199 20.82 8.80 1.66
C LEU A 199 20.03 9.83 0.85
N GLY A 200 18.69 9.65 0.73
CA GLY A 200 17.83 10.57 -0.03
C GLY A 200 17.83 11.99 0.52
N ASP A 201 17.94 12.13 1.84
CA ASP A 201 17.90 13.40 2.56
C ASP A 201 19.30 13.91 2.96
N ALA A 202 20.33 13.09 2.72
CA ALA A 202 21.70 13.42 3.11
C ALA A 202 22.25 14.66 2.37
N LYS A 203 22.82 15.57 3.11
CA LYS A 203 23.48 16.75 2.56
C LYS A 203 24.95 16.46 2.29
N ALA A 204 25.52 17.17 1.31
CA ALA A 204 26.94 17.02 0.96
C ALA A 204 27.86 17.19 2.17
N LYS A 205 27.53 18.09 3.09
CA LYS A 205 28.29 18.34 4.33
C LYS A 205 28.34 17.14 5.30
N GLU A 206 27.37 16.22 5.24
CA GLU A 206 27.30 15.07 6.14
C GLU A 206 28.20 13.93 5.68
N VAL A 207 28.53 13.89 4.38
CA VAL A 207 29.37 12.85 3.78
C VAL A 207 30.73 13.36 3.32
N MET A 208 30.98 14.67 3.33
CA MET A 208 32.24 15.27 2.90
C MET A 208 33.38 14.98 3.89
N VAL A 209 34.60 14.90 3.38
CA VAL A 209 35.82 14.96 4.21
C VAL A 209 36.08 16.40 4.62
N PRO A 210 36.15 16.71 5.92
CA PRO A 210 36.49 18.07 6.37
C PRO A 210 37.84 18.54 5.79
N ARG A 211 37.90 19.81 5.42
CA ARG A 211 39.07 20.41 4.74
C ARG A 211 40.43 20.11 5.43
N VAL A 212 40.43 20.06 6.75
CA VAL A 212 41.63 19.80 7.54
C VAL A 212 42.21 18.40 7.35
N HIS A 213 41.43 17.50 6.80
CA HIS A 213 41.82 16.12 6.51
C HIS A 213 42.00 15.84 5.02
N VAL A 214 41.77 16.83 4.16
CA VAL A 214 41.97 16.69 2.72
C VAL A 214 43.46 16.90 2.38
N ALA A 215 44.06 15.93 1.66
CA ALA A 215 45.37 16.10 1.06
C ALA A 215 45.21 16.81 -0.28
N PHE A 216 46.03 17.84 -0.50
CA PHE A 216 46.04 18.67 -1.71
C PHE A 216 47.37 18.52 -2.46
N ALA A 217 47.34 18.77 -3.76
CA ALA A 217 48.51 18.91 -4.60
C ALA A 217 48.63 20.36 -5.11
N ASP A 218 49.82 20.92 -5.12
CA ASP A 218 50.08 22.21 -5.74
C ASP A 218 50.14 22.07 -7.27
N VAL A 219 49.63 23.05 -8.01
CA VAL A 219 49.66 23.05 -9.49
C VAL A 219 51.09 23.03 -10.06
N ASN A 220 52.08 23.51 -9.26
CA ASN A 220 53.48 23.56 -9.63
C ASN A 220 54.29 22.33 -9.15
N SER A 221 53.62 21.33 -8.52
CA SER A 221 54.30 20.11 -8.05
C SER A 221 54.92 19.32 -9.21
N THR A 222 56.08 18.79 -8.93
CA THR A 222 56.79 17.88 -9.85
C THR A 222 56.16 16.47 -9.85
N TYR A 223 56.48 15.67 -10.87
CA TYR A 223 56.04 14.28 -10.95
C TYR A 223 56.38 13.47 -9.67
N ASN A 224 57.63 13.65 -9.17
CA ASN A 224 58.08 12.90 -8.00
C ASN A 224 57.40 13.33 -6.70
N GLU A 225 57.17 14.61 -6.50
CA GLU A 225 56.43 15.13 -5.36
C GLU A 225 54.99 14.58 -5.33
N LEU A 226 54.34 14.52 -6.47
CA LEU A 226 52.99 13.92 -6.53
C LEU A 226 53.01 12.43 -6.21
N ILE A 227 54.03 11.70 -6.70
CA ILE A 227 54.18 10.29 -6.37
C ILE A 227 54.35 10.08 -4.87
N ASP A 228 55.15 10.96 -4.21
CA ASP A 228 55.39 10.86 -2.77
C ASP A 228 54.12 11.20 -1.97
N ILE A 229 53.33 12.20 -2.38
CA ILE A 229 51.99 12.48 -1.80
C ILE A 229 51.07 11.27 -1.95
N PHE A 230 50.99 10.69 -3.14
CA PHE A 230 50.15 9.50 -3.36
C PHE A 230 50.61 8.27 -2.56
N LYS A 231 51.89 8.09 -2.34
CA LYS A 231 52.41 7.03 -1.48
C LYS A 231 52.11 7.23 0.00
N GLU A 232 52.18 8.47 0.47
CA GLU A 232 51.90 8.83 1.86
C GLU A 232 50.42 8.65 2.20
N TYR A 233 49.56 9.27 1.41
CA TYR A 233 48.13 9.33 1.73
C TYR A 233 47.31 8.16 1.15
N LYS A 234 47.88 7.45 0.14
CA LYS A 234 47.22 6.29 -0.53
C LYS A 234 45.84 6.59 -1.13
N PHE A 235 45.56 7.84 -1.44
CA PHE A 235 44.33 8.23 -2.12
C PHE A 235 44.38 7.95 -3.63
N THR A 236 43.27 7.81 -4.27
CA THR A 236 43.15 7.61 -5.72
C THR A 236 43.12 8.96 -6.45
N ARG A 237 42.63 10.01 -5.80
CA ARG A 237 42.46 11.35 -6.34
C ARG A 237 42.93 12.39 -5.34
N LEU A 238 43.48 13.48 -5.85
CA LEU A 238 43.86 14.65 -5.06
C LEU A 238 43.28 15.90 -5.72
N PRO A 239 42.67 16.81 -4.96
CA PRO A 239 42.37 18.15 -5.45
C PRO A 239 43.66 18.92 -5.66
N VAL A 240 43.72 19.73 -6.73
CA VAL A 240 44.84 20.58 -7.09
C VAL A 240 44.45 22.02 -6.82
N TYR A 241 45.31 22.73 -6.10
CA TYR A 241 45.13 24.15 -5.83
C TYR A 241 46.17 25.01 -6.55
N GLU A 242 45.85 26.29 -6.77
CA GLU A 242 46.72 27.34 -7.27
C GLU A 242 46.74 28.48 -6.25
N ASP A 243 47.91 28.92 -5.83
CA ASP A 243 48.20 29.93 -4.82
C ASP A 243 47.80 29.54 -3.40
N THR A 244 46.55 29.22 -3.16
CA THR A 244 46.01 28.83 -1.84
C THR A 244 45.11 27.62 -1.95
N THR A 245 45.01 26.83 -0.89
CA THR A 245 44.12 25.66 -0.82
C THR A 245 42.62 26.00 -0.90
N ASP A 246 42.28 27.30 -0.88
CA ASP A 246 40.93 27.78 -1.16
C ASP A 246 40.62 27.85 -2.67
N ASN A 247 41.64 27.96 -3.50
CA ASN A 247 41.53 28.06 -4.93
C ASN A 247 41.80 26.69 -5.59
N VAL A 248 40.84 25.79 -5.50
CA VAL A 248 40.93 24.47 -6.16
C VAL A 248 40.60 24.62 -7.62
N ILE A 249 41.56 24.32 -8.50
CA ILE A 249 41.43 24.45 -9.97
C ILE A 249 41.00 23.14 -10.66
N GLY A 250 41.08 22.02 -9.95
CA GLY A 250 40.72 20.72 -10.53
C GLY A 250 41.12 19.55 -9.63
N THR A 251 41.14 18.37 -10.19
CA THR A 251 41.56 17.13 -9.53
C THR A 251 42.55 16.37 -10.41
N ILE A 252 43.47 15.63 -9.80
CA ILE A 252 44.32 14.66 -10.49
C ILE A 252 44.03 13.26 -9.99
N ASN A 253 44.13 12.30 -10.91
CA ASN A 253 43.95 10.89 -10.61
C ASN A 253 45.34 10.20 -10.63
N MET A 254 45.62 9.37 -9.64
CA MET A 254 46.87 8.60 -9.58
C MET A 254 47.10 7.76 -10.86
N LYS A 255 46.05 7.24 -11.49
CA LYS A 255 46.15 6.46 -12.73
C LYS A 255 46.67 7.31 -13.90
N ASP A 256 46.19 8.56 -14.03
CA ASP A 256 46.61 9.45 -15.09
C ASP A 256 48.10 9.84 -14.91
N LEU A 257 48.54 10.07 -13.66
CA LEU A 257 49.93 10.32 -13.34
C LEU A 257 50.84 9.12 -13.71
N LEU A 258 50.42 7.89 -13.39
CA LEU A 258 51.23 6.69 -13.67
C LEU A 258 51.31 6.37 -15.18
N LEU A 259 50.30 6.75 -15.96
CA LEU A 259 50.23 6.54 -17.41
C LEU A 259 50.90 7.64 -18.20
N PHE A 260 51.39 8.73 -17.54
CA PHE A 260 52.04 9.83 -18.20
C PHE A 260 53.49 9.46 -18.61
N GLU A 261 53.77 9.49 -19.92
CA GLU A 261 55.02 8.99 -20.49
C GLU A 261 56.19 9.95 -20.38
N ASP A 262 55.97 11.26 -20.66
CA ASP A 262 57.02 12.29 -20.66
C ASP A 262 57.25 12.91 -19.28
N LYS A 263 57.85 12.15 -18.39
CA LYS A 263 58.13 12.58 -17.01
C LYS A 263 59.07 13.77 -16.90
N ALA A 264 59.89 14.04 -17.92
CA ALA A 264 60.85 15.11 -17.92
C ALA A 264 60.20 16.49 -18.12
N ASN A 265 59.14 16.54 -18.92
CA ASN A 265 58.38 17.76 -19.21
C ASN A 265 56.99 17.74 -18.51
N PHE A 266 56.90 17.02 -17.41
CA PHE A 266 55.64 16.89 -16.66
C PHE A 266 55.17 18.24 -16.10
N GLN A 267 53.89 18.54 -16.34
CA GLN A 267 53.18 19.64 -15.68
C GLN A 267 51.83 19.10 -15.19
N VAL A 268 51.43 19.46 -13.97
CA VAL A 268 50.15 19.02 -13.37
C VAL A 268 48.97 19.34 -14.26
N ARG A 269 49.00 20.47 -14.98
CA ARG A 269 47.96 20.89 -15.90
C ARG A 269 47.72 19.91 -17.07
N ASN A 270 48.72 19.06 -17.40
CA ASN A 270 48.58 18.07 -18.48
C ASN A 270 47.67 16.90 -18.12
N ILE A 271 47.47 16.63 -16.82
CA ILE A 271 46.64 15.56 -16.27
C ILE A 271 45.53 16.09 -15.39
N LEU A 272 45.35 17.41 -15.34
CA LEU A 272 44.30 18.05 -14.56
C LEU A 272 42.91 17.71 -15.13
N ARG A 273 42.04 17.30 -14.29
CA ARG A 273 40.62 17.08 -14.60
C ARG A 273 39.76 18.16 -13.94
N GLU A 274 38.72 18.55 -14.60
CA GLU A 274 37.75 19.52 -14.09
C GLU A 274 37.13 19.02 -12.78
N ALA A 275 37.06 19.90 -11.77
CA ALA A 275 36.37 19.60 -10.52
C ALA A 275 34.89 19.99 -10.61
N TYR A 276 34.02 19.14 -10.07
CA TYR A 276 32.64 19.47 -9.90
C TYR A 276 32.42 20.15 -8.56
N PHE A 277 31.79 21.32 -8.58
CA PHE A 277 31.44 22.07 -7.38
C PHE A 277 29.94 22.00 -7.10
N THR A 278 29.59 21.82 -5.82
CA THR A 278 28.22 21.83 -5.36
C THR A 278 28.09 22.66 -4.09
N TYR A 279 26.84 23.00 -3.76
CA TYR A 279 26.54 23.67 -2.50
C TYR A 279 26.26 22.64 -1.40
N GLU A 280 26.30 23.11 -0.14
CA GLU A 280 25.94 22.28 1.04
C GLU A 280 24.49 21.77 1.02
#